data_76bf854237f214af37579d99d5ef5cae
#
_entry.id   76bf854237f214af37579d99d5ef5cae
#
_cell.length_a   1.000
_cell.length_b   1.000
_cell.length_c   1.000
_cell.angle_alpha   90.00
_cell.angle_beta   90.00
_cell.angle_gamma   90.00
#
_symmetry.space_group_name_H-M   'P 1'
#
loop_
_entity.id
_entity.type
_entity.pdbx_description
1 polymer ?
#
loop_
_entity_poly.entity_id
_entity_poly.type
_entity_poly.pdbx_seq_one_letter_code
_entity_poly.pdbx_strand_id
1 'polypeptide(L)'
;MAAMEFELKHGLLTGKGTADETLHKTVKLRELTASDVIDAQLAAERVVMGGNGKAVAYCSEVLMGLEMMRRQVAAIGNIPGPLDMKQLRMLHPADLELISTKAAALDDMLEEVATRGRTDAAGGGTDESAG
;
A
#
# COMPACT_ATOMS: atom_id res chain seq x y z
N MET A 1 -1.04 -1.32 -14.84
CA MET A 1 0.40 -1.53 -14.98
C MET A 1 1.09 -1.40 -13.63
N ALA A 2 2.03 -2.28 -13.35
CA ALA A 2 2.75 -2.24 -12.08
C ALA A 2 3.77 -1.10 -12.09
N ALA A 3 3.87 -0.39 -10.96
CA ALA A 3 4.84 0.70 -10.81
C ALA A 3 6.15 0.21 -10.21
N MET A 4 6.13 -0.94 -9.56
CA MET A 4 7.32 -1.53 -8.94
C MET A 4 7.14 -3.05 -8.84
N GLU A 5 8.23 -3.77 -8.99
CA GLU A 5 8.20 -5.23 -8.91
C GLU A 5 9.38 -5.71 -8.09
N PHE A 6 9.16 -6.71 -7.23
CA PHE A 6 10.22 -7.30 -6.41
C PHE A 6 9.77 -8.68 -5.95
N GLU A 7 10.70 -9.42 -5.33
CA GLU A 7 10.41 -10.78 -4.88
C GLU A 7 10.42 -10.89 -3.37
N LEU A 8 9.48 -11.67 -2.85
CA LEU A 8 9.41 -11.99 -1.43
C LEU A 8 10.49 -13.01 -1.08
N LYS A 9 10.91 -13.04 0.17
CA LYS A 9 11.90 -14.02 0.64
C LYS A 9 11.27 -15.38 0.85
N HIS A 10 10.05 -15.43 1.38
CA HIS A 10 9.37 -16.68 1.71
C HIS A 10 8.21 -16.96 0.76
N GLY A 11 7.50 -15.92 0.34
CA GLY A 11 6.38 -16.06 -0.58
C GLY A 11 5.06 -16.37 0.10
N LEU A 12 4.00 -16.36 -0.69
CA LEU A 12 2.65 -16.66 -0.24
C LEU A 12 2.20 -17.97 -0.89
N LEU A 13 1.88 -18.95 -0.05
CA LEU A 13 1.50 -20.28 -0.51
C LEU A 13 -0.01 -20.39 -0.64
N THR A 14 -0.46 -20.88 -1.79
CA THR A 14 -1.89 -21.17 -2.01
C THR A 14 -2.06 -22.64 -2.34
N GLY A 15 -3.25 -23.17 -2.02
CA GLY A 15 -3.55 -24.56 -2.33
C GLY A 15 -2.76 -25.57 -1.51
N LYS A 16 -2.39 -25.21 -0.29
CA LYS A 16 -1.54 -26.05 0.55
C LYS A 16 -2.14 -27.44 0.72
N GLY A 17 -1.31 -28.46 0.44
CA GLY A 17 -1.72 -29.84 0.58
C GLY A 17 -2.51 -30.38 -0.59
N THR A 18 -2.70 -29.58 -1.64
CA THR A 18 -3.44 -30.00 -2.83
C THR A 18 -2.50 -30.09 -4.02
N ALA A 19 -3.02 -30.61 -5.14
CA ALA A 19 -2.26 -30.67 -6.39
C ALA A 19 -1.97 -29.28 -6.96
N ASP A 20 -2.75 -28.30 -6.53
CA ASP A 20 -2.60 -26.92 -7.01
C ASP A 20 -1.72 -26.07 -6.09
N GLU A 21 -1.00 -26.69 -5.18
CA GLU A 21 -0.13 -25.98 -4.26
C GLU A 21 0.88 -25.15 -5.03
N THR A 22 0.89 -23.84 -4.81
CA THR A 22 1.73 -22.90 -5.54
C THR A 22 2.31 -21.87 -4.58
N LEU A 23 3.60 -21.62 -4.72
CA LEU A 23 4.27 -20.58 -3.95
C LEU A 23 4.44 -19.35 -4.83
N HIS A 24 3.85 -18.24 -4.39
CA HIS A 24 3.88 -16.98 -5.13
C HIS A 24 4.89 -16.05 -4.48
N LYS A 25 5.86 -15.56 -5.24
CA LYS A 25 6.94 -14.74 -4.70
C LYS A 25 7.07 -13.36 -5.34
N THR A 26 6.65 -13.19 -6.59
CA THR A 26 6.81 -11.92 -7.29
C THR A 26 5.70 -10.97 -6.93
N VAL A 27 6.04 -9.83 -6.31
CA VAL A 27 5.08 -8.81 -5.93
C VAL A 27 5.12 -7.67 -6.93
N LYS A 28 3.94 -7.24 -7.36
CA LYS A 28 3.80 -6.06 -8.21
C LYS A 28 3.01 -5.02 -7.42
N LEU A 29 3.60 -3.85 -7.24
CA LEU A 29 2.94 -2.74 -6.56
C LEU A 29 2.42 -1.74 -7.59
N ARG A 30 1.37 -1.04 -7.21
CA ARG A 30 0.77 0.01 -8.04
C ARG A 30 0.64 1.30 -7.27
N GLU A 31 0.42 2.37 -7.98
CA GLU A 31 0.14 3.66 -7.39
C GLU A 31 -1.27 3.66 -6.81
N LEU A 32 -1.42 4.27 -5.63
CA LEU A 32 -2.73 4.40 -5.01
C LEU A 32 -3.50 5.56 -5.63
N THR A 33 -4.81 5.38 -5.73
CA THR A 33 -5.71 6.43 -6.19
C THR A 33 -6.37 7.11 -5.00
N ALA A 34 -7.04 8.25 -5.24
CA ALA A 34 -7.80 8.90 -4.18
C ALA A 34 -8.88 7.96 -3.63
N SER A 35 -9.50 7.17 -4.51
CA SER A 35 -10.51 6.20 -4.10
C SER A 35 -9.92 5.18 -3.14
N ASP A 36 -8.70 4.71 -3.40
CA ASP A 36 -8.02 3.77 -2.51
C ASP A 36 -7.80 4.37 -1.13
N VAL A 37 -7.37 5.63 -1.08
CA VAL A 37 -7.09 6.29 0.19
C VAL A 37 -8.38 6.49 1.00
N ILE A 38 -9.44 6.90 0.32
CA ILE A 38 -10.74 7.09 0.97
C ILE A 38 -11.25 5.76 1.53
N ASP A 39 -11.19 4.71 0.72
CA ASP A 39 -11.65 3.38 1.15
C ASP A 39 -10.81 2.86 2.32
N ALA A 40 -9.50 3.13 2.30
CA ALA A 40 -8.63 2.73 3.39
C ALA A 40 -8.98 3.47 4.67
N GLN A 41 -9.27 4.77 4.58
CA GLN A 41 -9.68 5.54 5.75
C GLN A 41 -10.98 5.02 6.35
N LEU A 42 -11.96 4.72 5.50
CA LEU A 42 -13.23 4.18 5.97
C LEU A 42 -13.04 2.82 6.62
N ALA A 43 -12.19 1.98 6.05
CA ALA A 43 -11.91 0.65 6.61
C ALA A 43 -11.15 0.73 7.93
N ALA A 44 -10.36 1.80 8.13
CA ALA A 44 -9.53 1.96 9.32
C ALA A 44 -10.27 2.71 10.45
N GLU A 45 -11.48 3.19 10.19
CA GLU A 45 -12.24 3.93 11.19
C GLU A 45 -12.70 2.99 12.30
N ARG A 46 -12.59 3.46 13.52
CA ARG A 46 -13.03 2.73 14.71
C ARG A 46 -13.84 3.66 15.60
N VAL A 47 -14.79 3.08 16.31
CA VAL A 47 -15.64 3.83 17.25
C VAL A 47 -15.41 3.26 18.64
N VAL A 48 -15.12 4.15 19.58
CA VAL A 48 -14.95 3.77 20.98
C VAL A 48 -15.85 4.65 21.84
N MET A 49 -16.20 4.14 23.03
CA MET A 49 -16.98 4.93 23.98
C MET A 49 -16.04 5.79 24.80
N GLY A 50 -16.30 7.09 24.81
CA GLY A 50 -15.55 8.02 25.64
C GLY A 50 -15.98 7.93 27.10
N GLY A 51 -15.21 8.59 27.97
CA GLY A 51 -15.48 8.60 29.39
C GLY A 51 -16.81 9.26 29.76
N ASN A 52 -17.35 10.07 28.87
CA ASN A 52 -18.65 10.73 29.06
C ASN A 52 -19.82 9.90 28.51
N GLY A 53 -19.57 8.66 28.11
CA GLY A 53 -20.59 7.79 27.54
C GLY A 53 -20.95 8.06 26.10
N LYS A 54 -20.23 8.97 25.44
CA LYS A 54 -20.48 9.28 24.03
C LYS A 54 -19.53 8.50 23.12
N ALA A 55 -20.02 8.13 21.95
CA ALA A 55 -19.21 7.44 20.95
C ALA A 55 -18.24 8.44 20.31
N VAL A 56 -16.99 7.99 20.14
CA VAL A 56 -15.95 8.80 19.49
C VAL A 56 -15.36 7.97 18.34
N ALA A 57 -15.35 8.55 17.14
CA ALA A 57 -14.77 7.91 15.98
C ALA A 57 -13.33 8.37 15.81
N TYR A 58 -12.45 7.45 15.45
CA TYR A 58 -11.07 7.78 15.16
C TYR A 58 -10.54 6.85 14.07
N CYS A 59 -9.46 7.27 13.39
CA CYS A 59 -8.82 6.45 12.37
C CYS A 59 -7.58 5.78 12.98
N SER A 60 -7.55 4.45 12.95
CA SER A 60 -6.40 3.70 13.45
C SER A 60 -5.25 3.83 12.47
N GLU A 61 -4.12 4.39 12.91
CA GLU A 61 -2.95 4.57 12.06
C GLU A 61 -2.37 3.23 11.62
N VAL A 62 -2.34 2.24 12.52
CA VAL A 62 -1.84 0.91 12.18
C VAL A 62 -2.72 0.27 11.12
N LEU A 63 -4.02 0.32 11.32
CA LEU A 63 -4.95 -0.28 10.37
C LEU A 63 -4.95 0.48 9.05
N MET A 64 -4.83 1.81 9.10
CA MET A 64 -4.73 2.64 7.90
C MET A 64 -3.54 2.22 7.04
N GLY A 65 -2.39 2.02 7.67
CA GLY A 65 -1.19 1.57 6.96
C GLY A 65 -1.39 0.22 6.28
N LEU A 66 -2.01 -0.72 7.00
CA LEU A 66 -2.29 -2.06 6.45
C LEU A 66 -3.30 -1.99 5.31
N GLU A 67 -4.35 -1.18 5.48
CA GLU A 67 -5.37 -1.03 4.44
C GLU A 67 -4.81 -0.41 3.16
N MET A 68 -3.91 0.56 3.30
CA MET A 68 -3.26 1.16 2.14
C MET A 68 -2.30 0.19 1.49
N MET A 69 -1.52 -0.53 2.30
CA MET A 69 -0.54 -1.48 1.78
C MET A 69 -1.21 -2.60 0.98
N ARG A 70 -2.28 -3.18 1.49
CA ARG A 70 -2.94 -4.26 0.77
C ARG A 70 -3.55 -3.80 -0.55
N ARG A 71 -4.00 -2.55 -0.62
CA ARG A 71 -4.52 -1.98 -1.86
C ARG A 71 -3.41 -1.63 -2.86
N GLN A 72 -2.22 -1.38 -2.35
CA GLN A 72 -1.07 -1.05 -3.20
C GLN A 72 -0.51 -2.28 -3.90
N VAL A 73 -0.82 -3.47 -3.42
CA VAL A 73 -0.41 -4.71 -4.08
C VAL A 73 -1.31 -4.96 -5.28
N ALA A 74 -0.72 -4.88 -6.48
CA ALA A 74 -1.45 -5.18 -7.70
C ALA A 74 -1.57 -6.68 -7.92
N ALA A 75 -0.53 -7.45 -7.52
CA ALA A 75 -0.54 -8.90 -7.64
C ALA A 75 0.63 -9.49 -6.85
N ILE A 76 0.47 -10.74 -6.41
CA ILE A 76 1.58 -11.56 -5.92
C ILE A 76 1.53 -12.84 -6.72
N GLY A 77 2.47 -13.01 -7.64
CA GLY A 77 2.43 -14.14 -8.56
C GLY A 77 1.12 -14.13 -9.34
N ASN A 78 0.35 -15.20 -9.21
CA ASN A 78 -0.94 -15.32 -9.87
C ASN A 78 -2.11 -14.82 -9.02
N ILE A 79 -1.83 -14.35 -7.81
CA ILE A 79 -2.87 -13.83 -6.92
C ILE A 79 -3.15 -12.38 -7.30
N PRO A 80 -4.37 -12.05 -7.74
CA PRO A 80 -4.68 -10.65 -8.08
C PRO A 80 -4.86 -9.83 -6.82
N GLY A 81 -4.49 -8.55 -6.90
CA GLY A 81 -4.74 -7.61 -5.84
C GLY A 81 -6.14 -7.01 -5.95
N PRO A 82 -6.53 -6.26 -4.94
CA PRO A 82 -5.79 -6.04 -3.71
C PRO A 82 -5.79 -7.29 -2.83
N LEU A 83 -4.78 -7.41 -1.96
CA LEU A 83 -4.77 -8.50 -0.99
C LEU A 83 -5.86 -8.25 0.04
N ASP A 84 -6.47 -9.32 0.53
CA ASP A 84 -7.38 -9.18 1.66
C ASP A 84 -6.59 -9.30 2.97
N MET A 85 -7.23 -8.98 4.09
CA MET A 85 -6.55 -9.02 5.37
C MET A 85 -6.13 -10.42 5.76
N LYS A 86 -6.88 -11.44 5.35
CA LYS A 86 -6.53 -12.83 5.61
C LYS A 86 -5.22 -13.18 4.90
N GLN A 87 -5.06 -12.76 3.66
CA GLN A 87 -3.85 -13.01 2.90
C GLN A 87 -2.65 -12.27 3.50
N LEU A 88 -2.85 -11.04 3.97
CA LEU A 88 -1.79 -10.31 4.65
C LEU A 88 -1.30 -11.06 5.88
N ARG A 89 -2.24 -11.63 6.63
CA ARG A 89 -1.91 -12.36 7.86
C ARG A 89 -1.18 -13.67 7.60
N MET A 90 -1.25 -14.18 6.37
CA MET A 90 -0.57 -15.41 5.99
C MET A 90 0.89 -15.18 5.60
N LEU A 91 1.29 -13.94 5.40
CA LEU A 91 2.66 -13.61 5.00
C LEU A 91 3.63 -13.83 6.15
N HIS A 92 4.86 -14.22 5.81
CA HIS A 92 5.95 -14.24 6.79
C HIS A 92 6.22 -12.79 7.23
N PRO A 93 6.53 -12.57 8.52
CA PRO A 93 6.81 -11.21 8.99
C PRO A 93 7.87 -10.47 8.19
N ALA A 94 8.90 -11.18 7.74
CA ALA A 94 9.95 -10.57 6.93
C ALA A 94 9.40 -10.08 5.59
N ASP A 95 8.48 -10.82 5.01
CA ASP A 95 7.86 -10.45 3.73
C ASP A 95 6.89 -9.28 3.91
N LEU A 96 6.16 -9.27 5.03
CA LEU A 96 5.27 -8.16 5.33
C LEU A 96 6.06 -6.86 5.46
N GLU A 97 7.19 -6.92 6.16
CA GLU A 97 8.07 -5.77 6.32
C GLU A 97 8.66 -5.34 4.98
N LEU A 98 9.04 -6.30 4.15
CA LEU A 98 9.59 -6.01 2.84
C LEU A 98 8.58 -5.26 1.96
N ILE A 99 7.33 -5.72 1.94
CA ILE A 99 6.27 -5.04 1.20
C ILE A 99 6.09 -3.62 1.73
N SER A 100 6.06 -3.47 3.05
CA SER A 100 5.91 -2.15 3.68
C SER A 100 7.04 -1.20 3.27
N THR A 101 8.28 -1.69 3.30
CA THR A 101 9.45 -0.90 2.92
C THR A 101 9.40 -0.51 1.45
N LYS A 102 9.04 -1.46 0.58
CA LYS A 102 8.96 -1.19 -0.85
C LYS A 102 7.81 -0.23 -1.19
N ALA A 103 6.69 -0.36 -0.48
CA ALA A 103 5.56 0.54 -0.68
C ALA A 103 5.93 1.98 -0.30
N ALA A 104 6.65 2.14 0.82
CA ALA A 104 7.13 3.46 1.23
C ALA A 104 8.11 4.02 0.21
N ALA A 105 9.00 3.19 -0.32
CA ALA A 105 9.96 3.62 -1.34
C ALA A 105 9.25 4.07 -2.62
N LEU A 106 8.19 3.36 -3.02
CA LEU A 106 7.42 3.74 -4.19
C LEU A 106 6.73 5.07 -3.98
N ASP A 107 6.12 5.28 -2.81
CA ASP A 107 5.45 6.53 -2.49
C ASP A 107 6.44 7.71 -2.54
N ASP A 108 7.65 7.52 -2.01
CA ASP A 108 8.68 8.54 -2.05
C ASP A 108 9.10 8.85 -3.48
N MET A 109 9.25 7.82 -4.32
CA MET A 109 9.60 8.01 -5.73
C MET A 109 8.53 8.81 -6.47
N LEU A 110 7.26 8.47 -6.25
CA LEU A 110 6.15 9.14 -6.91
C LEU A 110 6.05 10.61 -6.47
N GLU A 111 6.26 10.87 -5.18
CA GLU A 111 6.25 12.22 -4.66
C GLU A 111 7.39 13.05 -5.25
N GLU A 112 8.57 12.46 -5.35
CA GLU A 112 9.73 13.14 -5.93
C GLU A 112 9.50 13.48 -7.40
N VAL A 113 8.94 12.57 -8.17
CA VAL A 113 8.63 12.81 -9.57
C VAL A 113 7.59 13.92 -9.71
N ALA A 114 6.56 13.91 -8.87
CA ALA A 114 5.52 14.94 -8.89
C ALA A 114 6.11 16.32 -8.56
N THR A 115 6.99 16.37 -7.57
CA THR A 115 7.63 17.61 -7.17
C THR A 115 8.53 18.16 -8.29
N ARG A 116 9.29 17.27 -8.92
CA ARG A 116 10.15 17.66 -10.03
C ARG A 116 9.34 18.19 -11.20
N GLY A 117 8.25 17.50 -11.53
CA GLY A 117 7.38 17.92 -12.62
C GLY A 117 6.78 19.29 -12.37
N ARG A 118 6.35 19.55 -11.14
CA ARG A 118 5.81 20.85 -10.77
C ARG A 118 6.87 21.95 -10.86
N THR A 119 8.07 21.64 -10.38
CA THR A 119 9.19 22.59 -10.42
C THR A 119 9.55 22.95 -11.84
N ASP A 120 9.62 21.95 -12.71
CA ASP A 120 9.93 22.18 -14.11
C ASP A 120 8.86 23.03 -14.79
N ALA A 121 7.60 22.74 -14.51
CA ALA A 121 6.48 23.50 -15.09
C ALA A 121 6.47 24.94 -14.60
N ALA A 122 6.77 25.14 -13.31
CA ALA A 122 6.84 26.50 -12.75
C ALA A 122 8.11 27.22 -13.20
N GLY A 123 9.22 26.47 -13.33
CA GLY A 123 10.50 27.02 -13.72
C GLY A 123 10.50 27.56 -15.14
N GLY A 124 9.59 27.09 -15.91
CA GLY A 124 9.41 27.67 -17.23
C GLY A 124 9.05 29.14 -17.19
N GLY A 125 8.85 29.66 -16.03
CA GLY A 125 8.64 31.06 -15.80
C GLY A 125 9.34 31.49 -14.58
N THR A 126 10.06 31.41 -14.09
CA THR A 126 10.41 31.85 -13.09
C THR A 126 11.13 32.02 -12.40
N ASP A 127 11.26 31.86 -12.46
CA ASP A 127 11.56 32.00 -11.86
C ASP A 127 11.83 32.45 -11.28
N GLU A 128 12.06 32.55 -11.28
CA GLU A 128 12.07 32.84 -10.86
C GLU A 128 12.05 33.41 -10.46
N SER A 129 12.19 33.77 -10.63
CA SER A 129 12.01 34.25 -10.33
C SER A 129 11.98 34.66 -10.04
N ALA A 130 12.22 34.84 -10.12
CA ALA A 130 12.04 35.07 -9.81
C ALA A 130 11.95 34.91 -9.64
N GLY A 131 12.10 34.69 -9.63
CA GLY A 131 11.98 34.52 -9.45
C GLY A 131 11.94 34.25 -9.57
#